data_f06ef4517bda09ff4caebac676803524
#
_entry.id   f06ef4517bda09ff4caebac676803524
#
_cell.length_a   1.000
_cell.length_b   1.000
_cell.length_c   1.000
_cell.angle_alpha   90.00
_cell.angle_beta   90.00
_cell.angle_gamma   90.00
#
_symmetry.space_group_name_H-M   'P 1'
#
loop_
_entity.id
_entity.type
_entity.pdbx_description
1 polymer ?
#
loop_
_entity_poly.entity_id
_entity_poly.type
_entity_poly.pdbx_seq_one_letter_code
_entity_poly.pdbx_strand_id
1 'polypeptide(L)'
;MTRRSPASGDVQAILFDSGGVLMRPIGGRWNPRADFEETVLAHDPSITNDRFAAAIAAGDRFFAALSSTPDYDNYHRVVLRNLGTEATSQLLADLRREVPVDRVLELYPDVTNTLEELSRRQVRMAVVSDAWPDLPGLHTALGIHHFFEAYAISAELGCNKPDPRMYHHASTALGLPPKQCLFIDDDPDLVQAAIDLGYAGRAIRRDRPLPDVAPVPSIATLTELLELF
;
A
#
# COMPACT_ATOMS: atom_id res chain seq x y z
N MET A 1 -0.85 -12.14 -31.26
CA MET A 1 0.45 -11.45 -31.21
C MET A 1 0.88 -11.44 -29.75
N THR A 2 1.74 -12.35 -29.36
CA THR A 2 2.33 -12.44 -28.02
C THR A 2 3.31 -11.28 -27.86
N ARG A 3 2.95 -10.25 -27.07
CA ARG A 3 3.90 -9.20 -26.65
C ARG A 3 4.99 -9.86 -25.78
N ARG A 4 6.23 -9.83 -26.26
CA ARG A 4 7.39 -10.22 -25.46
C ARG A 4 7.45 -9.28 -24.24
N SER A 5 7.54 -9.83 -23.04
CA SER A 5 8.00 -9.08 -21.86
C SER A 5 9.34 -8.43 -22.17
N PRO A 6 9.60 -7.18 -21.72
CA PRO A 6 10.90 -6.56 -21.90
C PRO A 6 11.99 -7.49 -21.34
N ALA A 7 13.10 -7.60 -22.09
CA ALA A 7 14.25 -8.38 -21.66
C ALA A 7 14.79 -7.78 -20.35
N SER A 8 15.23 -8.64 -19.43
CA SER A 8 15.74 -8.32 -18.09
C SER A 8 16.88 -7.25 -18.05
N GLY A 9 17.46 -6.87 -19.19
CA GLY A 9 18.56 -5.90 -19.28
C GLY A 9 18.17 -4.43 -19.43
N ASP A 10 16.86 -4.10 -19.55
CA ASP A 10 16.41 -2.73 -19.78
C ASP A 10 15.83 -2.04 -18.53
N VAL A 11 15.53 -2.79 -17.45
CA VAL A 11 14.93 -2.25 -16.24
C VAL A 11 16.01 -1.57 -15.38
N GLN A 12 15.76 -0.32 -15.00
CA GLN A 12 16.68 0.52 -14.23
C GLN A 12 16.09 0.96 -12.89
N ALA A 13 14.77 0.81 -12.70
CA ALA A 13 14.10 1.22 -11.49
C ALA A 13 12.97 0.24 -11.12
N ILE A 14 12.66 0.23 -9.82
CA ILE A 14 11.51 -0.49 -9.29
C ILE A 14 10.55 0.50 -8.64
N LEU A 15 9.27 0.37 -8.98
CA LEU A 15 8.16 1.09 -8.37
C LEU A 15 7.43 0.10 -7.46
N PHE A 16 7.45 0.34 -6.15
CA PHE A 16 6.83 -0.53 -5.17
C PHE A 16 5.48 0.01 -4.72
N ASP A 17 4.45 -0.83 -4.66
CA ASP A 17 3.40 -0.58 -3.69
C ASP A 17 3.95 -0.72 -2.27
N SER A 18 3.28 -0.12 -1.29
CA SER A 18 3.72 -0.13 0.10
C SER A 18 3.03 -1.22 0.92
N GLY A 19 1.70 -1.15 1.00
CA GLY A 19 0.90 -2.10 1.77
C GLY A 19 0.86 -3.48 1.12
N GLY A 20 1.07 -4.57 1.88
CA GLY A 20 1.11 -5.92 1.29
C GLY A 20 2.39 -6.26 0.55
N VAL A 21 3.20 -5.26 0.19
CA VAL A 21 4.49 -5.41 -0.51
C VAL A 21 5.67 -5.19 0.43
N LEU A 22 5.76 -4.01 1.01
CA LEU A 22 6.87 -3.61 1.90
C LEU A 22 6.51 -3.81 3.37
N MET A 23 5.27 -3.48 3.74
CA MET A 23 4.82 -3.51 5.13
C MET A 23 3.42 -4.11 5.25
N ARG A 24 3.08 -4.51 6.47
CA ARG A 24 1.75 -5.02 6.83
C ARG A 24 1.29 -4.50 8.18
N PRO A 25 -0.03 -4.46 8.44
CA PRO A 25 -0.55 -4.07 9.74
C PRO A 25 -0.36 -5.20 10.75
N ILE A 26 0.12 -4.85 11.94
CA ILE A 26 0.07 -5.72 13.11
C ILE A 26 -1.40 -5.91 13.49
N GLY A 27 -1.85 -7.17 13.57
CA GLY A 27 -3.27 -7.48 13.76
C GLY A 27 -4.07 -7.74 12.48
N GLY A 28 -3.43 -7.67 11.30
CA GLY A 28 -3.96 -8.17 10.02
C GLY A 28 -5.01 -7.29 9.34
N ARG A 29 -5.26 -6.07 9.82
CA ARG A 29 -6.25 -5.14 9.28
C ARG A 29 -5.63 -3.75 9.07
N TRP A 30 -5.83 -3.17 7.89
CA TRP A 30 -5.37 -1.81 7.58
C TRP A 30 -6.24 -0.73 8.23
N ASN A 31 -7.56 -0.84 8.08
CA ASN A 31 -8.51 0.15 8.55
C ASN A 31 -9.74 -0.52 9.19
N PRO A 32 -10.26 0.04 10.28
CA PRO A 32 -9.56 0.98 11.13
C PRO A 32 -8.39 0.30 11.85
N ARG A 33 -7.49 1.10 12.42
CA ARG A 33 -6.33 0.62 13.20
C ARG A 33 -6.75 -0.36 14.31
N ALA A 34 -5.85 -1.25 14.72
CA ALA A 34 -6.15 -2.36 15.65
C ALA A 34 -6.71 -1.93 17.02
N ASP A 35 -6.41 -0.70 17.46
CA ASP A 35 -6.90 -0.14 18.73
C ASP A 35 -8.24 0.63 18.61
N PHE A 36 -8.90 0.57 17.45
CA PHE A 36 -10.14 1.28 17.17
C PHE A 36 -11.27 0.87 18.13
N GLU A 37 -11.51 -0.43 18.28
CA GLU A 37 -12.57 -0.98 19.11
C GLU A 37 -12.38 -0.55 20.57
N GLU A 38 -11.17 -0.65 21.10
CA GLU A 38 -10.84 -0.23 22.47
C GLU A 38 -11.08 1.26 22.65
N THR A 39 -10.65 2.09 21.69
CA THR A 39 -10.87 3.54 21.73
C THR A 39 -12.35 3.88 21.71
N VAL A 40 -13.14 3.25 20.84
CA VAL A 40 -14.60 3.50 20.76
C VAL A 40 -15.29 3.05 22.05
N LEU A 41 -14.98 1.87 22.60
CA LEU A 41 -15.55 1.36 23.85
C LEU A 41 -15.21 2.23 25.06
N ALA A 42 -14.08 2.91 25.07
CA ALA A 42 -13.74 3.88 26.10
C ALA A 42 -14.68 5.10 26.11
N HIS A 43 -15.24 5.46 24.94
CA HIS A 43 -16.21 6.55 24.79
C HIS A 43 -17.67 6.08 24.94
N ASP A 44 -17.97 4.87 24.47
CA ASP A 44 -19.31 4.29 24.51
C ASP A 44 -19.24 2.79 24.88
N PRO A 45 -19.23 2.47 26.20
CA PRO A 45 -19.19 1.09 26.69
C PRO A 45 -20.48 0.29 26.41
N SER A 46 -21.52 0.91 25.86
CA SER A 46 -22.77 0.22 25.53
C SER A 46 -22.73 -0.57 24.25
N ILE A 47 -21.69 -0.34 23.41
CA ILE A 47 -21.51 -1.04 22.14
C ILE A 47 -21.04 -2.47 22.41
N THR A 48 -21.65 -3.41 21.72
CA THR A 48 -21.26 -4.83 21.79
C THR A 48 -20.28 -5.19 20.66
N ASN A 49 -19.37 -6.13 20.93
CA ASN A 49 -18.29 -6.48 20.00
C ASN A 49 -18.79 -7.01 18.66
N ASP A 50 -19.94 -7.66 18.60
CA ASP A 50 -20.56 -8.18 17.38
C ASP A 50 -20.95 -7.08 16.37
N ARG A 51 -21.16 -5.84 16.85
CA ARG A 51 -21.53 -4.70 15.99
C ARG A 51 -20.35 -4.16 15.17
N PHE A 52 -19.12 -4.31 15.67
CA PHE A 52 -17.94 -3.75 15.00
C PHE A 52 -17.71 -4.33 13.61
N ALA A 53 -17.82 -5.63 13.42
CA ALA A 53 -17.57 -6.27 12.12
C ALA A 53 -18.47 -5.70 11.01
N ALA A 54 -19.77 -5.52 11.28
CA ALA A 54 -20.69 -4.95 10.30
C ALA A 54 -20.40 -3.46 10.00
N ALA A 55 -20.04 -2.70 11.04
CA ALA A 55 -19.71 -1.28 10.89
C ALA A 55 -18.40 -1.07 10.12
N ILE A 56 -17.37 -1.85 10.42
CA ILE A 56 -16.08 -1.84 9.71
C ILE A 56 -16.30 -2.21 8.25
N ALA A 57 -17.04 -3.28 7.94
CA ALA A 57 -17.38 -3.65 6.58
C ALA A 57 -18.15 -2.54 5.83
N ALA A 58 -18.91 -1.68 6.51
CA ALA A 58 -19.51 -0.50 5.89
C ALA A 58 -18.47 0.57 5.57
N GLY A 59 -17.48 0.76 6.43
CA GLY A 59 -16.32 1.62 6.17
C GLY A 59 -15.49 1.15 4.97
N ASP A 60 -15.24 -0.15 4.88
CA ASP A 60 -14.50 -0.77 3.76
C ASP A 60 -15.22 -0.57 2.43
N ARG A 61 -16.56 -0.76 2.41
CA ARG A 61 -17.36 -0.48 1.21
C ARG A 61 -17.34 1.00 0.83
N PHE A 62 -17.38 1.89 1.80
CA PHE A 62 -17.24 3.32 1.55
C PHE A 62 -15.89 3.62 0.91
N PHE A 63 -14.81 3.08 1.47
CA PHE A 63 -13.45 3.29 0.95
C PHE A 63 -13.32 2.76 -0.49
N ALA A 64 -13.79 1.54 -0.74
CA ALA A 64 -13.72 0.90 -2.06
C ALA A 64 -14.55 1.62 -3.16
N ALA A 65 -15.55 2.41 -2.78
CA ALA A 65 -16.38 3.17 -3.72
C ALA A 65 -15.75 4.50 -4.17
N LEU A 66 -14.62 4.90 -3.58
CA LEU A 66 -13.99 6.18 -3.87
C LEU A 66 -12.89 6.03 -4.93
N SER A 67 -12.74 7.08 -5.74
CA SER A 67 -11.70 7.18 -6.77
C SER A 67 -10.36 7.72 -6.24
N SER A 68 -10.31 8.13 -4.97
CA SER A 68 -9.11 8.59 -4.28
C SER A 68 -9.21 8.30 -2.79
N THR A 69 -8.09 8.23 -2.09
CA THR A 69 -8.06 8.05 -0.64
C THR A 69 -8.81 9.18 0.07
N PRO A 70 -9.83 8.89 0.90
CA PRO A 70 -10.63 9.90 1.59
C PRO A 70 -9.85 10.53 2.74
N ASP A 71 -10.38 11.64 3.26
CA ASP A 71 -9.98 12.14 4.57
C ASP A 71 -10.21 11.09 5.66
N TYR A 72 -9.26 10.96 6.60
CA TYR A 72 -9.27 9.93 7.63
C TYR A 72 -10.51 10.01 8.54
N ASP A 73 -10.96 11.23 8.87
CA ASP A 73 -12.17 11.43 9.66
C ASP A 73 -13.42 10.98 8.91
N ASN A 74 -13.48 11.15 7.59
CA ASN A 74 -14.62 10.72 6.80
C ASN A 74 -14.82 9.20 6.88
N TYR A 75 -13.72 8.43 6.84
CA TYR A 75 -13.78 6.99 7.05
C TYR A 75 -14.32 6.65 8.45
N HIS A 76 -13.75 7.22 9.50
CA HIS A 76 -14.20 6.98 10.87
C HIS A 76 -15.67 7.38 11.10
N ARG A 77 -16.11 8.51 10.54
CA ARG A 77 -17.52 8.93 10.63
C ARG A 77 -18.47 7.91 10.00
N VAL A 78 -18.08 7.24 8.92
CA VAL A 78 -18.92 6.19 8.32
C VAL A 78 -19.00 4.98 9.24
N VAL A 79 -17.89 4.52 9.80
CA VAL A 79 -17.86 3.39 10.73
C VAL A 79 -18.66 3.70 11.99
N LEU A 80 -18.43 4.85 12.63
CA LEU A 80 -19.12 5.26 13.86
C LEU A 80 -20.62 5.42 13.65
N ARG A 81 -21.06 5.98 12.53
CA ARG A 81 -22.50 6.06 12.18
C ARG A 81 -23.14 4.68 12.09
N ASN A 82 -22.44 3.70 11.52
CA ASN A 82 -22.96 2.32 11.42
C ASN A 82 -22.94 1.60 12.78
N LEU A 83 -22.11 2.01 13.72
CA LEU A 83 -22.18 1.59 15.11
C LEU A 83 -23.34 2.24 15.87
N GLY A 84 -23.89 3.37 15.36
CA GLY A 84 -24.88 4.18 16.05
C GLY A 84 -24.25 5.12 17.09
N THR A 85 -22.95 5.39 16.96
CA THR A 85 -22.17 6.25 17.86
C THR A 85 -21.96 7.61 17.22
N GLU A 86 -22.09 8.67 18.01
CA GLU A 86 -21.80 10.02 17.54
C GLU A 86 -20.28 10.22 17.36
N ALA A 87 -19.90 10.71 16.18
CA ALA A 87 -18.51 11.04 15.85
C ALA A 87 -18.13 12.41 16.46
N THR A 88 -18.01 12.47 17.80
CA THR A 88 -17.61 13.70 18.49
C THR A 88 -16.18 14.11 18.12
N SER A 89 -15.87 15.40 18.26
CA SER A 89 -14.51 15.92 18.00
C SER A 89 -13.45 15.24 18.87
N GLN A 90 -13.81 14.91 20.13
CA GLN A 90 -12.91 14.22 21.06
C GLN A 90 -12.63 12.78 20.59
N LEU A 91 -13.68 12.01 20.26
CA LEU A 91 -13.50 10.63 19.78
C LEU A 91 -12.67 10.59 18.49
N LEU A 92 -12.93 11.49 17.54
CA LEU A 92 -12.14 11.57 16.31
C LEU A 92 -10.67 11.94 16.59
N ALA A 93 -10.41 12.84 17.55
CA ALA A 93 -9.05 13.18 17.96
C ALA A 93 -8.33 11.98 18.59
N ASP A 94 -9.02 11.21 19.44
CA ASP A 94 -8.46 10.00 20.07
C ASP A 94 -8.19 8.90 19.06
N LEU A 95 -9.03 8.74 18.04
CA LEU A 95 -8.81 7.81 16.93
C LEU A 95 -7.62 8.19 16.03
N ARG A 96 -7.29 9.49 15.95
CA ARG A 96 -6.13 10.01 15.20
C ARG A 96 -4.86 10.13 16.03
N ARG A 97 -4.93 9.83 17.35
CA ARG A 97 -3.73 9.96 18.19
C ARG A 97 -2.55 9.22 17.57
N GLU A 98 -1.40 9.82 17.65
CA GLU A 98 -0.16 9.16 17.25
C GLU A 98 0.11 7.95 18.14
N VAL A 99 0.53 6.86 17.50
CA VAL A 99 1.05 5.66 18.17
C VAL A 99 2.38 5.29 17.53
N PRO A 100 3.30 4.69 18.29
CA PRO A 100 4.55 4.19 17.73
C PRO A 100 4.28 3.26 16.55
N VAL A 101 4.96 3.51 15.42
CA VAL A 101 4.70 2.78 14.16
C VAL A 101 4.96 1.29 14.32
N ASP A 102 5.97 0.91 15.09
CA ASP A 102 6.33 -0.47 15.42
C ASP A 102 5.27 -1.24 16.23
N ARG A 103 4.22 -0.55 16.70
CA ARG A 103 3.07 -1.18 17.34
C ARG A 103 1.89 -1.43 16.40
N VAL A 104 1.90 -0.83 15.23
CA VAL A 104 0.78 -0.89 14.28
C VAL A 104 1.17 -1.42 12.91
N LEU A 105 2.43 -1.26 12.52
CA LEU A 105 2.97 -1.72 11.24
C LEU A 105 4.29 -2.45 11.44
N GLU A 106 4.55 -3.43 10.61
CA GLU A 106 5.84 -4.12 10.52
C GLU A 106 6.26 -4.32 9.06
N LEU A 107 7.56 -4.30 8.81
CA LEU A 107 8.11 -4.68 7.51
C LEU A 107 8.04 -6.20 7.33
N TYR A 108 7.87 -6.64 6.08
CA TYR A 108 8.12 -8.04 5.78
C TYR A 108 9.62 -8.37 5.95
N PRO A 109 9.97 -9.60 6.36
CA PRO A 109 11.35 -9.94 6.76
C PRO A 109 12.40 -9.76 5.68
N ASP A 110 12.02 -9.81 4.41
CA ASP A 110 12.90 -9.71 3.26
C ASP A 110 13.11 -8.26 2.76
N VAL A 111 12.38 -7.28 3.31
CA VAL A 111 12.34 -5.91 2.77
C VAL A 111 13.68 -5.19 2.94
N THR A 112 14.13 -5.03 4.17
CA THR A 112 15.32 -4.22 4.45
C THR A 112 16.54 -4.71 3.68
N ASN A 113 16.85 -6.01 3.78
CA ASN A 113 18.00 -6.59 3.09
C ASN A 113 17.90 -6.50 1.56
N THR A 114 16.68 -6.62 1.01
CA THR A 114 16.48 -6.50 -0.44
C THR A 114 16.66 -5.05 -0.91
N LEU A 115 16.09 -4.07 -0.19
CA LEU A 115 16.24 -2.65 -0.53
C LEU A 115 17.71 -2.20 -0.43
N GLU A 116 18.44 -2.64 0.61
CA GLU A 116 19.88 -2.38 0.75
C GLU A 116 20.68 -2.92 -0.44
N GLU A 117 20.41 -4.17 -0.84
CA GLU A 117 21.13 -4.79 -1.94
C GLU A 117 20.79 -4.14 -3.29
N LEU A 118 19.52 -3.80 -3.54
CA LEU A 118 19.10 -3.06 -4.73
C LEU A 118 19.77 -1.67 -4.78
N SER A 119 19.83 -0.96 -3.64
CA SER A 119 20.51 0.33 -3.54
C SER A 119 22.01 0.19 -3.83
N ARG A 120 22.67 -0.84 -3.29
CA ARG A 120 24.08 -1.13 -3.58
C ARG A 120 24.35 -1.40 -5.07
N ARG A 121 23.38 -1.98 -5.77
CA ARG A 121 23.41 -2.20 -7.24
C ARG A 121 22.98 -0.98 -8.04
N GLN A 122 22.73 0.14 -7.38
CA GLN A 122 22.29 1.39 -7.99
C GLN A 122 20.94 1.29 -8.73
N VAL A 123 20.07 0.37 -8.32
CA VAL A 123 18.70 0.30 -8.79
C VAL A 123 17.91 1.43 -8.15
N ARG A 124 17.29 2.27 -8.98
CA ARG A 124 16.48 3.39 -8.49
C ARG A 124 15.13 2.90 -7.99
N MET A 125 14.63 3.50 -6.93
CA MET A 125 13.40 3.02 -6.28
C MET A 125 12.43 4.17 -6.00
N ALA A 126 11.14 3.91 -6.22
CA ALA A 126 10.06 4.82 -5.87
C ALA A 126 8.86 4.04 -5.32
N VAL A 127 7.93 4.75 -4.68
CA VAL A 127 6.70 4.18 -4.13
C VAL A 127 5.51 4.66 -4.95
N VAL A 128 4.54 3.75 -5.19
CA VAL A 128 3.24 4.04 -5.82
C VAL A 128 2.16 3.40 -4.97
N SER A 129 1.49 4.15 -4.13
CA SER A 129 0.58 3.58 -3.12
C SER A 129 -0.72 4.35 -2.98
N ASP A 130 -1.81 3.60 -2.81
CA ASP A 130 -3.10 4.14 -2.40
C ASP A 130 -3.06 4.35 -0.89
N ALA A 131 -2.63 5.54 -0.47
CA ALA A 131 -2.31 5.87 0.90
C ALA A 131 -2.62 7.34 1.27
N TRP A 132 -2.57 7.62 2.57
CA TRP A 132 -2.60 8.98 3.11
C TRP A 132 -1.23 9.67 2.98
N PRO A 133 -1.19 11.03 3.11
CA PRO A 133 0.04 11.81 2.92
C PRO A 133 1.15 11.53 3.95
N ASP A 134 0.84 10.86 5.05
CA ASP A 134 1.80 10.50 6.11
C ASP A 134 2.67 9.27 5.77
N LEU A 135 2.44 8.59 4.65
CA LEU A 135 3.20 7.40 4.25
C LEU A 135 4.72 7.59 4.27
N PRO A 136 5.32 8.70 3.80
CA PRO A 136 6.77 8.91 3.91
C PRO A 136 7.25 8.98 5.36
N GLY A 137 6.43 9.52 6.27
CA GLY A 137 6.69 9.54 7.71
C GLY A 137 6.69 8.13 8.31
N LEU A 138 5.74 7.27 7.91
CA LEU A 138 5.70 5.87 8.30
C LEU A 138 6.94 5.11 7.81
N HIS A 139 7.36 5.30 6.56
CA HIS A 139 8.58 4.72 6.01
C HIS A 139 9.84 5.22 6.73
N THR A 140 9.85 6.49 7.18
CA THR A 140 10.94 7.03 8.00
C THR A 140 11.03 6.31 9.35
N ALA A 141 9.89 6.15 10.02
CA ALA A 141 9.82 5.44 11.30
C ALA A 141 10.17 3.95 11.19
N LEU A 142 9.88 3.32 10.03
CA LEU A 142 10.29 1.95 9.71
C LEU A 142 11.73 1.83 9.18
N GLY A 143 12.46 2.95 8.99
CA GLY A 143 13.85 2.97 8.57
C GLY A 143 14.08 2.73 7.08
N ILE A 144 13.06 2.82 6.22
CA ILE A 144 13.18 2.52 4.78
C ILE A 144 12.99 3.72 3.85
N HIS A 145 12.60 4.89 4.37
CA HIS A 145 12.34 6.08 3.54
C HIS A 145 13.53 6.46 2.64
N HIS A 146 14.74 6.33 3.15
CA HIS A 146 15.96 6.76 2.47
C HIS A 146 16.32 5.97 1.21
N PHE A 147 15.65 4.84 0.95
CA PHE A 147 15.81 4.06 -0.28
C PHE A 147 15.01 4.61 -1.46
N PHE A 148 13.99 5.45 -1.20
CA PHE A 148 13.06 5.89 -2.24
C PHE A 148 13.32 7.34 -2.65
N GLU A 149 13.43 7.55 -3.96
CA GLU A 149 13.66 8.87 -4.56
C GLU A 149 12.34 9.65 -4.79
N ALA A 150 11.21 8.94 -4.89
CA ALA A 150 9.92 9.55 -5.15
C ALA A 150 8.76 8.72 -4.56
N TYR A 151 7.64 9.42 -4.33
CA TYR A 151 6.38 8.87 -3.85
C TYR A 151 5.23 9.35 -4.74
N ALA A 152 4.42 8.41 -5.24
CA ALA A 152 3.11 8.66 -5.83
C ALA A 152 2.05 8.22 -4.82
N ILE A 153 1.40 9.17 -4.16
CA ILE A 153 0.44 8.95 -3.08
C ILE A 153 -0.95 9.36 -3.57
N SER A 154 -1.92 8.45 -3.50
CA SER A 154 -3.26 8.66 -4.06
C SER A 154 -3.99 9.86 -3.43
N ALA A 155 -3.85 10.09 -2.12
CA ALA A 155 -4.46 11.24 -1.45
C ALA A 155 -3.89 12.59 -1.96
N GLU A 156 -2.63 12.64 -2.37
CA GLU A 156 -1.98 13.84 -2.90
C GLU A 156 -2.31 14.04 -4.39
N LEU A 157 -2.38 12.94 -5.16
CA LEU A 157 -2.66 12.98 -6.60
C LEU A 157 -4.15 13.05 -6.93
N GLY A 158 -5.03 12.81 -5.94
CA GLY A 158 -6.48 12.81 -6.13
C GLY A 158 -6.98 11.69 -7.03
N CYS A 159 -6.27 10.57 -7.08
CA CYS A 159 -6.68 9.35 -7.80
C CYS A 159 -6.01 8.12 -7.20
N ASN A 160 -6.69 6.97 -7.28
CA ASN A 160 -6.15 5.67 -6.88
C ASN A 160 -5.61 4.91 -8.09
N LYS A 161 -4.73 3.92 -7.86
CA LYS A 161 -4.48 2.86 -8.83
C LYS A 161 -5.82 2.20 -9.22
N PRO A 162 -6.05 1.82 -10.49
CA PRO A 162 -5.10 1.78 -11.61
C PRO A 162 -5.03 3.07 -12.46
N ASP A 163 -5.38 4.25 -11.95
CA ASP A 163 -5.26 5.48 -12.74
C ASP A 163 -3.81 5.64 -13.24
N PRO A 164 -3.57 5.86 -14.55
CA PRO A 164 -2.22 6.00 -15.12
C PRO A 164 -1.38 7.09 -14.47
N ARG A 165 -2.01 8.13 -13.89
CA ARG A 165 -1.31 9.22 -13.21
C ARG A 165 -0.46 8.73 -12.04
N MET A 166 -0.92 7.70 -11.33
CA MET A 166 -0.18 7.11 -10.21
C MET A 166 1.18 6.55 -10.66
N TYR A 167 1.17 5.71 -11.69
CA TYR A 167 2.38 5.07 -12.22
C TYR A 167 3.31 6.07 -12.91
N HIS A 168 2.74 6.97 -13.74
CA HIS A 168 3.54 7.96 -14.47
C HIS A 168 4.15 9.02 -13.55
N HIS A 169 3.52 9.38 -12.44
CA HIS A 169 4.10 10.30 -11.47
C HIS A 169 5.45 9.78 -10.96
N ALA A 170 5.49 8.53 -10.49
CA ALA A 170 6.70 7.92 -9.97
C ALA A 170 7.79 7.77 -11.04
N SER A 171 7.47 7.21 -12.21
CA SER A 171 8.46 7.01 -13.27
C SER A 171 8.99 8.34 -13.85
N THR A 172 8.14 9.37 -13.93
CA THR A 172 8.53 10.72 -14.36
C THR A 172 9.46 11.37 -13.34
N ALA A 173 9.17 11.25 -12.05
CA ALA A 173 10.04 11.75 -10.99
C ALA A 173 11.43 11.09 -11.02
N LEU A 174 11.49 9.82 -11.39
CA LEU A 174 12.77 9.12 -11.66
C LEU A 174 13.40 9.50 -13.03
N GLY A 175 12.73 10.26 -13.87
CA GLY A 175 13.21 10.58 -15.24
C GLY A 175 13.33 9.36 -16.16
N LEU A 176 12.54 8.31 -15.92
CA LEU A 176 12.60 7.05 -16.67
C LEU A 176 11.29 6.78 -17.41
N PRO A 177 11.36 6.24 -18.64
CA PRO A 177 10.17 5.80 -19.35
C PRO A 177 9.62 4.50 -18.75
N PRO A 178 8.30 4.21 -18.90
CA PRO A 178 7.65 3.01 -18.36
C PRO A 178 8.42 1.71 -18.61
N LYS A 179 8.94 1.50 -19.82
CA LYS A 179 9.67 0.28 -20.20
C LYS A 179 10.95 0.02 -19.40
N GLN A 180 11.48 1.03 -18.71
CA GLN A 180 12.67 0.93 -17.85
C GLN A 180 12.30 0.78 -16.36
N CYS A 181 11.02 0.69 -16.02
CA CYS A 181 10.55 0.53 -14.66
C CYS A 181 9.81 -0.80 -14.50
N LEU A 182 10.04 -1.45 -13.36
CA LEU A 182 9.32 -2.64 -12.90
C LEU A 182 8.36 -2.21 -11.78
N PHE A 183 7.08 -2.53 -11.92
CA PHE A 183 6.08 -2.30 -10.87
C PHE A 183 5.82 -3.58 -10.07
N ILE A 184 5.79 -3.46 -8.73
CA ILE A 184 5.54 -4.54 -7.78
C ILE A 184 4.32 -4.18 -6.94
N ASP A 185 3.33 -5.08 -6.91
CA ASP A 185 2.09 -4.93 -6.14
C ASP A 185 1.60 -6.32 -5.70
N ASP A 186 0.81 -6.42 -4.64
CA ASP A 186 0.17 -7.67 -4.22
C ASP A 186 -1.16 -7.92 -4.94
N ASP A 187 -1.71 -6.89 -5.61
CA ASP A 187 -2.89 -7.00 -6.47
C ASP A 187 -2.49 -7.24 -7.94
N PRO A 188 -2.78 -8.44 -8.51
CA PRO A 188 -2.43 -8.77 -9.89
C PRO A 188 -3.16 -7.90 -10.93
N ASP A 189 -4.33 -7.33 -10.62
CA ASP A 189 -5.07 -6.47 -11.54
C ASP A 189 -4.37 -5.11 -11.68
N LEU A 190 -3.80 -4.58 -10.59
CA LEU A 190 -2.99 -3.36 -10.59
C LEU A 190 -1.66 -3.57 -11.32
N VAL A 191 -1.06 -4.74 -11.18
CA VAL A 191 0.13 -5.14 -11.95
C VAL A 191 -0.19 -5.24 -13.44
N GLN A 192 -1.33 -5.85 -13.80
CA GLN A 192 -1.76 -5.93 -15.21
C GLN A 192 -1.98 -4.53 -15.80
N ALA A 193 -2.60 -3.62 -15.05
CA ALA A 193 -2.79 -2.24 -15.50
C ALA A 193 -1.43 -1.54 -15.77
N ALA A 194 -0.43 -1.73 -14.92
CA ALA A 194 0.93 -1.22 -15.17
C ALA A 194 1.56 -1.82 -16.43
N ILE A 195 1.39 -3.14 -16.66
CA ILE A 195 1.88 -3.83 -17.86
C ILE A 195 1.22 -3.25 -19.12
N ASP A 196 -0.07 -2.97 -19.08
CA ASP A 196 -0.81 -2.36 -20.20
C ASP A 196 -0.34 -0.94 -20.53
N LEU A 197 0.20 -0.22 -19.54
CA LEU A 197 0.86 1.09 -19.69
C LEU A 197 2.31 0.99 -20.18
N GLY A 198 2.86 -0.23 -20.32
CA GLY A 198 4.22 -0.46 -20.85
C GLY A 198 5.31 -0.64 -19.79
N TYR A 199 4.95 -0.75 -18.51
CA TYR A 199 5.86 -1.15 -17.44
C TYR A 199 6.16 -2.65 -17.49
N ALA A 200 7.27 -3.10 -16.93
CA ALA A 200 7.37 -4.47 -16.46
C ALA A 200 6.53 -4.61 -15.17
N GLY A 201 6.02 -5.79 -14.89
CA GLY A 201 5.20 -6.02 -13.69
C GLY A 201 5.45 -7.37 -13.05
N ARG A 202 5.36 -7.43 -11.71
CA ARG A 202 5.36 -8.67 -10.91
C ARG A 202 4.35 -8.53 -9.77
N ALA A 203 3.46 -9.51 -9.65
CA ALA A 203 2.62 -9.61 -8.45
C ALA A 203 3.39 -10.34 -7.34
N ILE A 204 3.41 -9.79 -6.12
CA ILE A 204 4.00 -10.48 -4.99
C ILE A 204 2.91 -11.27 -4.22
N ARG A 205 3.24 -12.50 -3.83
CA ARG A 205 2.33 -13.43 -3.15
C ARG A 205 2.90 -13.85 -1.79
N ARG A 206 2.80 -12.96 -0.81
CA ARG A 206 3.41 -13.12 0.52
C ARG A 206 2.89 -14.34 1.30
N ASP A 207 1.57 -14.47 1.38
CA ASP A 207 0.89 -15.42 2.26
C ASP A 207 0.07 -16.48 1.50
N ARG A 208 0.26 -16.57 0.18
CA ARG A 208 -0.48 -17.50 -0.68
C ARG A 208 0.48 -18.23 -1.61
N PRO A 209 0.27 -19.54 -1.84
CA PRO A 209 1.03 -20.24 -2.85
C PRO A 209 0.85 -19.59 -4.23
N LEU A 210 1.92 -19.59 -5.03
CA LEU A 210 1.83 -19.15 -6.42
C LEU A 210 0.84 -20.07 -7.16
N PRO A 211 -0.13 -19.51 -7.89
CA PRO A 211 -1.05 -20.32 -8.70
C PRO A 211 -0.28 -20.99 -9.84
N ASP A 212 -0.71 -22.19 -10.24
CA ASP A 212 -0.13 -22.90 -11.39
C ASP A 212 -0.17 -22.07 -12.69
N VAL A 213 -1.22 -21.24 -12.81
CA VAL A 213 -1.36 -20.27 -13.90
C VAL A 213 -1.67 -18.91 -13.27
N ALA A 214 -0.65 -18.06 -13.20
CA ALA A 214 -0.82 -16.69 -12.73
C ALA A 214 -1.27 -15.77 -13.88
N PRO A 215 -2.21 -14.83 -13.64
CA PRO A 215 -2.63 -13.87 -14.66
C PRO A 215 -1.49 -12.95 -15.09
N VAL A 216 -0.56 -12.66 -14.19
CA VAL A 216 0.65 -11.87 -14.41
C VAL A 216 1.87 -12.58 -13.82
N PRO A 217 3.11 -12.24 -14.27
CA PRO A 217 4.32 -12.76 -13.65
C PRO A 217 4.32 -12.48 -12.15
N SER A 218 4.71 -13.47 -11.33
CA SER A 218 4.59 -13.39 -9.87
C SER A 218 5.87 -13.84 -9.19
N ILE A 219 6.08 -13.30 -7.98
CA ILE A 219 7.15 -13.65 -7.05
C ILE A 219 6.57 -13.98 -5.67
N ALA A 220 7.27 -14.76 -4.87
CA ALA A 220 6.89 -15.06 -3.50
C ALA A 220 7.58 -14.13 -2.49
N THR A 221 8.79 -13.66 -2.81
CA THR A 221 9.60 -12.78 -1.96
C THR A 221 10.25 -11.67 -2.79
N LEU A 222 10.56 -10.54 -2.16
CA LEU A 222 11.30 -9.46 -2.83
C LEU A 222 12.74 -9.88 -3.18
N THR A 223 13.32 -10.85 -2.48
CA THR A 223 14.66 -11.36 -2.78
C THR A 223 14.79 -11.88 -4.21
N GLU A 224 13.72 -12.38 -4.81
CA GLU A 224 13.70 -12.81 -6.21
C GLU A 224 13.97 -11.67 -7.20
N LEU A 225 13.74 -10.42 -6.80
CA LEU A 225 14.06 -9.26 -7.62
C LEU A 225 15.57 -9.12 -7.86
N LEU A 226 16.39 -9.62 -6.92
CA LEU A 226 17.85 -9.54 -7.03
C LEU A 226 18.42 -10.37 -8.20
N GLU A 227 17.64 -11.30 -8.74
CA GLU A 227 18.01 -12.07 -9.93
C GLU A 227 17.81 -11.30 -11.24
N LEU A 228 17.12 -10.14 -11.18
CA LEU A 228 16.81 -9.33 -12.36
C LEU A 228 17.85 -8.24 -12.62
N PHE A 229 18.70 -7.95 -11.65
CA PHE A 229 19.73 -6.91 -11.64
C PHE A 229 21.09 -7.50 -11.22
#